data_ac2de1a67751b0a23e8b18429fd66679
#
_entry.id   ac2de1a67751b0a23e8b18429fd66679
#
_cell.length_a   1.000
_cell.length_b   1.000
_cell.length_c   1.000
_cell.angle_alpha   90.00
_cell.angle_beta   90.00
_cell.angle_gamma   90.00
#
_symmetry.space_group_name_H-M   'P 1'
#
loop_
_entity.id
_entity.type
_entity.pdbx_description
1 polymer ?
#
loop_
_entity_poly.entity_id
_entity_poly.type
_entity_poly.pdbx_seq_one_letter_code
_entity_poly.pdbx_strand_id
1 'polypeptide(L)'
;MIELGADLTLQNKRFAGTTLPKGTYVYCGSANGPGGIAARVKRHCKVTKKPHWHVDELTSNGAGRVASVLVVPGGNECNLRGRLQEQNMPVPVPGFGSSDCTNCASHLISAMREDIVVILADLAETV
;
A
#
# COMPACT_ATOMS: atom_id res chain seq x y z
N MET A 1 -2.22 5.50 -2.28
CA MET A 1 -3.61 5.38 -1.80
C MET A 1 -4.40 4.46 -2.71
N ILE A 2 -5.01 3.45 -2.13
CA ILE A 2 -5.79 2.45 -2.86
C ILE A 2 -7.23 2.51 -2.36
N GLU A 3 -8.20 2.47 -3.28
CA GLU A 3 -9.61 2.40 -2.95
C GLU A 3 -10.17 1.04 -3.37
N LEU A 4 -10.78 0.33 -2.40
CA LEU A 4 -11.53 -0.89 -2.66
C LEU A 4 -13.02 -0.56 -2.79
N GLY A 5 -13.63 -0.94 -3.90
CA GLY A 5 -15.05 -0.71 -4.17
C GLY A 5 -15.99 -1.70 -3.50
N ALA A 6 -15.45 -2.81 -2.99
CA ALA A 6 -16.20 -3.85 -2.29
C ALA A 6 -15.24 -4.60 -1.35
N ASP A 7 -15.80 -5.37 -0.43
CA ASP A 7 -15.00 -6.25 0.44
C ASP A 7 -14.18 -7.22 -0.42
N LEU A 8 -12.93 -7.44 -0.02
CA LEU A 8 -12.00 -8.30 -0.75
C LEU A 8 -11.47 -9.40 0.18
N THR A 9 -11.68 -10.64 -0.18
CA THR A 9 -11.09 -11.79 0.52
C THR A 9 -9.76 -12.14 -0.14
N LEU A 10 -8.67 -12.09 0.63
CA LEU A 10 -7.32 -12.34 0.13
C LEU A 10 -7.13 -13.83 -0.22
N GLN A 11 -6.49 -14.09 -1.36
CA GLN A 11 -6.23 -15.43 -1.87
C GLN A 11 -4.78 -15.88 -1.64
N ASN A 12 -3.87 -14.97 -1.32
CA ASN A 12 -2.49 -15.31 -1.00
C ASN A 12 -2.47 -16.30 0.18
N LYS A 13 -1.69 -17.36 0.07
CA LYS A 13 -1.66 -18.44 1.08
C LYS A 13 -1.37 -17.93 2.49
N ARG A 14 -0.53 -16.91 2.62
CA ARG A 14 -0.17 -16.32 3.92
C ARG A 14 -1.35 -15.63 4.60
N PHE A 15 -2.26 -15.07 3.81
CA PHE A 15 -3.39 -14.28 4.30
C PHE A 15 -4.75 -14.87 3.95
N ALA A 16 -4.78 -16.12 3.50
CA ALA A 16 -6.01 -16.77 3.04
C ALA A 16 -7.09 -16.73 4.11
N GLY A 17 -8.31 -16.36 3.70
CA GLY A 17 -9.44 -16.20 4.61
C GLY A 17 -9.56 -14.84 5.27
N THR A 18 -8.56 -13.97 5.12
CA THR A 18 -8.65 -12.59 5.59
C THR A 18 -9.43 -11.76 4.61
N THR A 19 -10.43 -11.02 5.09
CA THR A 19 -11.24 -10.13 4.27
C THR A 19 -10.93 -8.67 4.61
N LEU A 20 -10.58 -7.89 3.58
CA LEU A 20 -10.42 -6.45 3.68
C LEU A 20 -11.75 -5.78 3.39
N PRO A 21 -12.30 -4.98 4.32
CA PRO A 21 -13.52 -4.24 4.05
C PRO A 21 -13.37 -3.24 2.91
N LYS A 22 -14.46 -2.96 2.20
CA LYS A 22 -14.55 -1.82 1.30
C LYS A 22 -14.04 -0.56 2.00
N GLY A 23 -13.19 0.22 1.34
CA GLY A 23 -12.65 1.44 1.93
C GLY A 23 -11.35 1.88 1.30
N THR A 24 -10.64 2.75 2.01
CA THR A 24 -9.41 3.37 1.55
C THR A 24 -8.22 2.86 2.36
N TYR A 25 -7.11 2.58 1.66
CA TYR A 25 -5.89 2.04 2.22
C TYR A 25 -4.68 2.78 1.72
N VAL A 26 -3.62 2.82 2.52
CA VAL A 26 -2.29 3.29 2.10
C VAL A 26 -1.34 2.11 2.08
N TYR A 27 -0.66 1.93 0.97
CA TYR A 27 0.40 0.94 0.83
C TYR A 27 1.73 1.64 0.60
N CYS A 28 2.74 1.26 1.38
CA CYS A 28 4.11 1.76 1.26
C CYS A 28 4.95 0.72 0.53
N GLY A 29 5.46 1.07 -0.64
CA GLY A 29 6.26 0.18 -1.47
C GLY A 29 7.59 0.78 -1.86
N SER A 30 8.56 -0.08 -2.16
CA SER A 30 9.86 0.33 -2.69
C SER A 30 9.84 0.34 -4.22
N ALA A 31 10.85 1.00 -4.81
CA ALA A 31 11.04 1.04 -6.25
C ALA A 31 12.50 0.70 -6.61
N ASN A 32 13.07 -0.26 -5.93
CA ASN A 32 14.49 -0.65 -6.07
C ASN A 32 14.74 -1.62 -7.24
N GLY A 33 13.84 -1.73 -8.19
CA GLY A 33 13.98 -2.61 -9.33
C GLY A 33 14.35 -1.90 -10.63
N PRO A 34 14.50 -2.65 -11.74
CA PRO A 34 14.73 -2.06 -13.06
C PRO A 34 13.63 -1.06 -13.43
N GLY A 35 14.02 0.07 -14.00
CA GLY A 35 13.11 1.14 -14.39
C GLY A 35 12.71 2.09 -13.26
N GLY A 36 13.08 1.80 -12.02
CA GLY A 36 12.88 2.70 -10.88
C GLY A 36 11.42 2.98 -10.54
N ILE A 37 11.18 4.17 -9.99
CA ILE A 37 9.86 4.60 -9.51
C ILE A 37 8.80 4.58 -10.61
N ALA A 38 9.10 5.10 -11.79
CA ALA A 38 8.14 5.18 -12.90
C ALA A 38 7.62 3.80 -13.30
N ALA A 39 8.53 2.82 -13.44
CA ALA A 39 8.14 1.45 -13.79
C ALA A 39 7.29 0.80 -12.70
N ARG A 40 7.62 1.02 -11.45
CA ARG A 40 6.88 0.44 -10.32
C ARG A 40 5.47 1.03 -10.22
N VAL A 41 5.32 2.35 -10.31
CA VAL A 41 4.02 3.02 -10.30
C VAL A 41 3.16 2.55 -11.47
N LYS A 42 3.74 2.53 -12.67
CA LYS A 42 3.04 2.06 -13.88
C LYS A 42 2.50 0.63 -13.69
N ARG A 43 3.32 -0.25 -13.11
CA ARG A 43 2.91 -1.63 -12.85
C ARG A 43 1.75 -1.70 -11.85
N HIS A 44 1.80 -0.96 -10.76
CA HIS A 44 0.72 -0.96 -9.77
C HIS A 44 -0.60 -0.45 -10.33
N CYS A 45 -0.57 0.45 -11.29
CA CYS A 45 -1.77 0.99 -11.94
C CYS A 45 -2.37 0.05 -12.99
N LYS A 46 -1.67 -1.01 -13.42
CA LYS A 46 -2.22 -1.98 -14.36
C LYS A 46 -3.33 -2.80 -13.70
N VAL A 47 -4.46 -2.89 -14.38
CA VAL A 47 -5.62 -3.67 -13.90
C VAL A 47 -5.35 -5.18 -14.04
N THR A 48 -4.74 -5.59 -15.14
CA THR A 48 -4.41 -7.00 -15.39
C THR A 48 -2.91 -7.20 -15.29
N LYS A 49 -2.48 -8.06 -14.36
CA LYS A 49 -1.08 -8.37 -14.14
C LYS A 49 -0.93 -9.71 -13.43
N LYS A 50 0.24 -10.35 -13.63
CA LYS A 50 0.59 -11.55 -12.88
C LYS A 50 0.93 -11.15 -11.44
N PRO A 51 0.27 -11.71 -10.42
CA PRO A 51 0.56 -11.36 -9.03
C PRO A 51 2.01 -11.64 -8.66
N HIS A 52 2.65 -10.69 -8.00
CA HIS A 52 4.02 -10.78 -7.52
C HIS A 52 4.15 -10.24 -6.09
N TRP A 53 3.54 -9.08 -5.79
CA TRP A 53 3.50 -8.51 -4.45
C TRP A 53 2.13 -8.70 -3.82
N HIS A 54 2.07 -8.68 -2.49
CA HIS A 54 0.80 -8.81 -1.75
C HIS A 54 -0.24 -7.78 -2.22
N VAL A 55 0.18 -6.55 -2.47
CA VAL A 55 -0.70 -5.46 -2.90
C VAL A 55 -1.38 -5.72 -4.25
N ASP A 56 -0.84 -6.61 -5.07
CA ASP A 56 -1.40 -6.89 -6.39
C ASP A 56 -2.83 -7.44 -6.32
N GLU A 57 -3.21 -8.08 -5.22
CA GLU A 57 -4.59 -8.53 -5.04
C GLU A 57 -5.55 -7.35 -4.91
N LEU A 58 -5.11 -6.22 -4.34
CA LEU A 58 -5.94 -5.03 -4.17
C LEU A 58 -6.05 -4.20 -5.45
N THR A 59 -5.06 -4.27 -6.32
CA THR A 59 -4.94 -3.40 -7.50
C THR A 59 -5.18 -4.10 -8.82
N SER A 60 -5.56 -5.39 -8.79
CA SER A 60 -5.76 -6.20 -10.00
C SER A 60 -7.21 -6.63 -10.16
N ASN A 61 -7.60 -6.89 -11.42
CA ASN A 61 -8.88 -7.52 -11.78
C ASN A 61 -10.13 -6.82 -11.26
N GLY A 62 -10.06 -5.50 -11.09
CA GLY A 62 -11.20 -4.70 -10.65
C GLY A 62 -11.49 -4.73 -9.16
N ALA A 63 -10.65 -5.37 -8.35
CA ALA A 63 -10.82 -5.39 -6.90
C ALA A 63 -10.74 -3.99 -6.30
N GLY A 64 -9.75 -3.22 -6.71
CA GLY A 64 -9.57 -1.84 -6.28
C GLY A 64 -8.76 -1.06 -7.31
N ARG A 65 -8.47 0.20 -6.99
CA ARG A 65 -7.68 1.07 -7.87
C ARG A 65 -6.69 1.91 -7.09
N VAL A 66 -5.60 2.26 -7.75
CA VAL A 66 -4.66 3.27 -7.23
C VAL A 66 -5.28 4.64 -7.49
N ALA A 67 -5.65 5.33 -6.43
CA ALA A 67 -6.31 6.64 -6.52
C ALA A 67 -5.31 7.80 -6.50
N SER A 68 -4.21 7.66 -5.76
CA SER A 68 -3.13 8.66 -5.76
C SER A 68 -1.82 8.01 -5.35
N VAL A 69 -0.71 8.65 -5.71
CA VAL A 69 0.65 8.18 -5.42
C VAL A 69 1.49 9.34 -4.91
N LEU A 70 2.17 9.12 -3.79
CA LEU A 70 3.25 10.00 -3.33
C LEU A 70 4.59 9.32 -3.64
N VAL A 71 5.45 10.02 -4.35
CA VAL A 71 6.77 9.54 -4.74
C VAL A 71 7.83 10.24 -3.89
N VAL A 72 8.71 9.45 -3.27
CA VAL A 72 9.79 9.96 -2.43
C VAL A 72 11.12 9.43 -2.97
N PRO A 73 11.78 10.15 -3.90
CA PRO A 73 13.09 9.74 -4.42
C PRO A 73 14.11 9.62 -3.28
N GLY A 74 14.84 8.49 -3.24
CA GLY A 74 15.81 8.22 -2.17
C GLY A 74 15.18 7.85 -0.83
N GLY A 75 13.84 7.77 -0.75
CA GLY A 75 13.14 7.37 0.46
C GLY A 75 13.24 5.88 0.74
N ASN A 76 12.84 5.50 1.94
CA ASN A 76 12.81 4.12 2.41
C ASN A 76 11.39 3.76 2.82
N GLU A 77 10.85 2.64 2.32
CA GLU A 77 9.48 2.21 2.59
C GLU A 77 9.18 2.00 4.07
N CYS A 78 10.14 1.45 4.81
CA CYS A 78 9.98 1.21 6.25
C CYS A 78 9.95 2.52 7.03
N ASN A 79 10.75 3.51 6.64
CA ASN A 79 10.76 4.83 7.27
C ASN A 79 9.43 5.56 7.01
N LEU A 80 8.92 5.51 5.80
CA LEU A 80 7.62 6.08 5.45
C LEU A 80 6.51 5.42 6.25
N ARG A 81 6.54 4.08 6.31
CA ARG A 81 5.56 3.32 7.08
C ARG A 81 5.62 3.64 8.57
N GLY A 82 6.83 3.81 9.12
CA GLY A 82 7.03 4.21 10.52
C GLY A 82 6.40 5.55 10.84
N ARG A 83 6.51 6.52 9.95
CA ARG A 83 5.88 7.84 10.11
C ARG A 83 4.35 7.74 10.10
N LEU A 84 3.78 6.90 9.24
CA LEU A 84 2.35 6.64 9.23
C LEU A 84 1.90 5.92 10.50
N GLN A 85 2.73 5.03 11.04
CA GLN A 85 2.46 4.32 12.28
C GLN A 85 2.35 5.29 13.48
N GLU A 86 3.10 6.39 13.48
CA GLU A 86 3.00 7.43 14.51
C GLU A 86 1.61 8.07 14.55
N GLN A 87 0.84 7.97 13.48
CA GLN A 87 -0.54 8.47 13.39
C GLN A 87 -1.58 7.49 13.94
N ASN A 88 -1.14 6.35 14.47
CA ASN A 88 -2.02 5.31 15.05
C ASN A 88 -3.09 4.77 14.10
N MET A 89 -2.77 4.66 12.82
CA MET A 89 -3.70 4.10 11.83
C MET A 89 -3.83 2.59 11.99
N PRO A 90 -5.03 2.03 11.83
CA PRO A 90 -5.23 0.59 11.93
C PRO A 90 -4.42 -0.21 10.92
N VAL A 91 -3.91 -1.36 11.35
CA VAL A 91 -3.21 -2.34 10.52
C VAL A 91 -4.19 -3.48 10.24
N PRO A 92 -4.81 -3.54 9.05
CA PRO A 92 -5.84 -4.55 8.76
C PRO A 92 -5.26 -5.96 8.58
N VAL A 93 -4.03 -6.08 8.09
CA VAL A 93 -3.38 -7.38 7.84
C VAL A 93 -1.92 -7.32 8.30
N PRO A 94 -1.60 -7.85 9.48
CA PRO A 94 -0.20 -7.91 9.94
C PRO A 94 0.68 -8.68 8.95
N GLY A 95 1.87 -8.14 8.69
CA GLY A 95 2.83 -8.75 7.78
C GLY A 95 2.59 -8.49 6.29
N PHE A 96 1.54 -7.78 5.93
CA PHE A 96 1.23 -7.48 4.52
C PHE A 96 2.30 -6.56 3.92
N GLY A 97 2.94 -7.02 2.84
CA GLY A 97 3.97 -6.26 2.14
C GLY A 97 5.28 -6.05 2.91
N SER A 98 5.41 -6.59 4.13
CA SER A 98 6.55 -6.35 5.01
C SER A 98 7.52 -7.52 5.13
N SER A 99 7.55 -8.43 4.15
CA SER A 99 8.41 -9.62 4.17
C SER A 99 9.90 -9.28 4.32
N ASP A 100 10.34 -8.15 3.75
CA ASP A 100 11.73 -7.70 3.78
C ASP A 100 12.00 -6.65 4.85
N CYS A 101 11.02 -6.37 5.71
CA CYS A 101 11.14 -5.37 6.77
C CYS A 101 10.85 -6.01 8.13
N THR A 102 11.81 -5.93 9.05
CA THR A 102 11.69 -6.50 10.39
C THR A 102 11.05 -5.55 11.40
N ASN A 103 10.97 -4.26 11.07
CA ASN A 103 10.51 -3.21 12.00
C ASN A 103 9.08 -2.74 11.73
N CYS A 104 8.44 -3.21 10.66
CA CYS A 104 7.10 -2.79 10.28
C CYS A 104 6.10 -3.90 10.56
N ALA A 105 5.00 -3.57 11.25
CA ALA A 105 3.91 -4.52 11.46
C ALA A 105 3.22 -4.89 10.14
N SER A 106 3.10 -3.94 9.22
CA SER A 106 2.54 -4.11 7.89
C SER A 106 2.88 -2.90 7.03
N HIS A 107 2.97 -3.06 5.72
CA HIS A 107 3.09 -1.93 4.78
C HIS A 107 1.73 -1.48 4.25
N LEU A 108 0.65 -2.07 4.72
CA LEU A 108 -0.72 -1.68 4.40
C LEU A 108 -1.40 -1.16 5.66
N ILE A 109 -1.97 0.03 5.57
CA ILE A 109 -2.77 0.62 6.64
C ILE A 109 -4.13 1.04 6.11
N SER A 110 -5.14 1.05 6.98
CA SER A 110 -6.46 1.57 6.63
C SER A 110 -6.69 2.91 7.31
N ALA A 111 -7.39 3.83 6.63
CA ALA A 111 -7.72 5.14 7.16
C ALA A 111 -8.88 5.76 6.39
N MET A 112 -9.46 6.81 6.96
CA MET A 112 -10.43 7.63 6.23
C MET A 112 -9.69 8.42 5.14
N ARG A 113 -10.36 8.64 4.01
CA ARG A 113 -9.75 9.36 2.88
C ARG A 113 -9.22 10.74 3.27
N GLU A 114 -9.96 11.46 4.09
CA GLU A 114 -9.59 12.80 4.55
C GLU A 114 -8.29 12.77 5.36
N ASP A 115 -8.14 11.81 6.23
CA ASP A 115 -6.94 11.63 7.06
C ASP A 115 -5.72 11.31 6.20
N ILE A 116 -5.90 10.45 5.19
CA ILE A 116 -4.82 10.07 4.27
C ILE A 116 -4.33 11.27 3.47
N VAL A 117 -5.22 12.11 2.97
CA VAL A 117 -4.85 13.30 2.21
C VAL A 117 -3.99 14.25 3.06
N VAL A 118 -4.39 14.48 4.30
CA VAL A 118 -3.63 15.34 5.23
C VAL A 118 -2.25 14.75 5.52
N ILE A 119 -2.17 13.46 5.76
CA ILE A 119 -0.91 12.78 6.05
C ILE A 119 0.03 12.79 4.86
N LEU A 120 -0.47 12.54 3.66
CA LEU A 120 0.35 12.58 2.44
C LEU A 120 0.89 13.99 2.19
N ALA A 121 0.10 15.02 2.44
CA ALA A 121 0.55 16.41 2.34
C ALA A 121 1.66 16.71 3.35
N ASP A 122 1.51 16.26 4.59
CA ASP A 122 2.51 16.43 5.65
C ASP A 122 3.83 15.71 5.29
N LEU A 123 3.74 14.46 4.80
CA LEU A 123 4.92 13.71 4.34
C LEU A 123 5.63 14.39 3.18
N ALA A 124 4.89 14.98 2.25
CA ALA A 124 5.45 15.69 1.11
C ALA A 124 6.25 16.93 1.54
N GLU A 125 5.84 17.63 2.59
CA GLU A 125 6.52 18.81 3.11
C GLU A 125 7.84 18.46 3.83
N THR A 126 7.98 17.22 4.30
CA THR A 126 9.15 16.79 5.08
C THR A 126 10.21 16.06 4.26
N VAL A 127 9.98 15.85 2.99
CA VAL A 127 10.94 15.27 2.04
C VAL A 127 11.50 16.31 1.03
#